data_14ac5c3503049b67c8bd65cd4c7e0bbe
#
_entry.id   14ac5c3503049b67c8bd65cd4c7e0bbe
#
_cell.length_a   1.000
_cell.length_b   1.000
_cell.length_c   1.000
_cell.angle_alpha   90.00
_cell.angle_beta   90.00
_cell.angle_gamma   90.00
#
_symmetry.space_group_name_H-M   'P 1'
#
loop_
_entity.id
_entity.type
_entity.pdbx_description
1 polymer ?
#
loop_
_entity_poly.entity_id
_entity_poly.type
_entity_poly.pdbx_seq_one_letter_code
_entity_poly.pdbx_strand_id
1 'polypeptide(L)'
;MSNKDIFIGQYQKGTDAVEFNIIRFTTICIVLDYFCYMNSLCRDVGKRRNDMVQCVLNQSSFSNTKDNKIKINTAISNMIMMGFLSENNDILTITDAGKQAYISQTFHLATASLYEAKETRHLSKIAIVVSIISVLLTAISMVISAVISLCGK
;
A
#
# COMPACT_ATOMS: atom_id res chain seq x y z
N MET A 1 27.12 2.59 -11.21
CA MET A 1 26.13 2.42 -10.13
C MET A 1 25.38 1.13 -10.40
N SER A 2 25.46 0.17 -9.50
CA SER A 2 24.83 -1.15 -9.67
C SER A 2 23.32 -1.04 -9.46
N ASN A 3 22.52 -1.70 -10.32
CA ASN A 3 21.05 -1.78 -10.17
C ASN A 3 20.56 -2.34 -8.81
N LYS A 4 21.46 -2.92 -8.01
CA LYS A 4 21.16 -3.38 -6.65
C LYS A 4 20.96 -2.24 -5.64
N ASP A 5 21.64 -1.11 -5.84
CA ASP A 5 21.60 0.00 -4.87
C ASP A 5 20.27 0.77 -4.93
N ILE A 6 19.57 0.72 -6.08
CA ILE A 6 18.26 1.38 -6.26
C ILE A 6 17.16 0.65 -5.46
N PHE A 7 17.27 -0.69 -5.29
CA PHE A 7 16.28 -1.48 -4.54
C PHE A 7 16.50 -1.46 -3.02
N ILE A 8 17.76 -1.38 -2.57
CA ILE A 8 18.11 -1.49 -1.14
C ILE A 8 17.84 -0.18 -0.38
N GLY A 9 17.95 0.99 -1.02
CA GLY A 9 17.66 2.28 -0.40
C GLY A 9 16.19 2.54 -0.08
N GLN A 10 15.27 1.69 -0.54
CA GLN A 10 13.83 1.86 -0.34
C GLN A 10 13.25 1.04 0.83
N TYR A 11 14.04 0.24 1.51
CA TYR A 11 13.66 -0.42 2.76
C TYR A 11 13.86 0.52 3.96
N GLN A 12 13.12 1.63 4.01
CA GLN A 12 13.03 2.41 5.24
C GLN A 12 12.30 1.58 6.30
N LYS A 13 12.95 1.42 7.45
CA LYS A 13 12.38 0.74 8.61
C LYS A 13 11.20 1.54 9.15
N GLY A 14 9.99 0.97 9.17
CA GLY A 14 8.86 1.54 9.89
C GLY A 14 7.54 1.56 9.12
N THR A 15 6.58 2.23 9.68
CA THR A 15 5.24 2.48 9.13
C THR A 15 5.28 3.11 7.73
N ASP A 16 6.26 3.95 7.45
CA ASP A 16 6.44 4.65 6.17
C ASP A 16 6.74 3.70 5.01
N ALA A 17 7.48 2.61 5.26
CA ALA A 17 7.79 1.63 4.22
C ALA A 17 6.55 0.84 3.79
N VAL A 18 5.66 0.51 4.74
CA VAL A 18 4.41 -0.21 4.44
C VAL A 18 3.48 0.70 3.64
N GLU A 19 3.33 1.95 4.06
CA GLU A 19 2.50 2.93 3.36
C GLU A 19 3.01 3.21 1.95
N PHE A 20 4.32 3.38 1.78
CA PHE A 20 4.95 3.54 0.47
C PHE A 20 4.68 2.33 -0.44
N ASN A 21 4.80 1.10 0.07
CA ASN A 21 4.52 -0.11 -0.70
C ASN A 21 3.03 -0.22 -1.04
N ILE A 22 2.12 0.13 -0.15
CA ILE A 22 0.68 0.18 -0.44
C ILE A 22 0.42 1.13 -1.60
N ILE A 23 0.94 2.37 -1.57
CA ILE A 23 0.76 3.35 -2.65
C ILE A 23 1.33 2.80 -3.95
N ARG A 24 2.53 2.22 -3.91
CA ARG A 24 3.19 1.64 -5.09
C ARG A 24 2.37 0.52 -5.73
N PHE A 25 1.99 -0.48 -4.97
CA PHE A 25 1.26 -1.65 -5.50
C PHE A 25 -0.16 -1.29 -5.93
N THR A 26 -0.87 -0.45 -5.16
CA THR A 26 -2.19 0.06 -5.55
C THR A 26 -2.10 0.87 -6.84
N THR A 27 -1.06 1.69 -7.01
CA THR A 27 -0.84 2.43 -8.27
C THR A 27 -0.67 1.46 -9.44
N ILE A 28 0.15 0.41 -9.28
CA ILE A 28 0.37 -0.60 -10.32
C ILE A 28 -0.96 -1.27 -10.71
N CYS A 29 -1.77 -1.69 -9.73
CA CYS A 29 -3.07 -2.29 -9.98
C CYS A 29 -3.99 -1.35 -10.76
N ILE A 30 -4.18 -0.12 -10.30
CA ILE A 30 -5.08 0.85 -10.95
C ILE A 30 -4.64 1.15 -12.38
N VAL A 31 -3.33 1.29 -12.62
CA VAL A 31 -2.79 1.57 -13.96
C VAL A 31 -2.99 0.38 -14.89
N LEU A 32 -2.72 -0.84 -14.43
CA LEU A 32 -2.95 -2.06 -15.21
C LEU A 32 -4.44 -2.26 -15.49
N ASP A 33 -5.31 -2.08 -14.49
CA ASP A 33 -6.76 -2.16 -14.65
C ASP A 33 -7.25 -1.18 -15.70
N TYR A 34 -6.80 0.09 -15.63
CA TYR A 34 -7.17 1.11 -16.59
C TYR A 34 -6.84 0.70 -18.02
N PHE A 35 -5.60 0.33 -18.28
CA PHE A 35 -5.17 0.00 -19.64
C PHE A 35 -5.77 -1.31 -20.14
N CYS A 36 -5.89 -2.34 -19.30
CA CYS A 36 -6.49 -3.61 -19.69
C CYS A 36 -7.99 -3.47 -19.96
N TYR A 37 -8.69 -2.66 -19.15
CA TYR A 37 -10.09 -2.33 -19.40
C TYR A 37 -10.26 -1.56 -20.71
N MET A 38 -9.44 -0.55 -20.98
CA MET A 38 -9.52 0.22 -22.24
C MET A 38 -9.18 -0.64 -23.45
N ASN A 39 -8.21 -1.57 -23.35
CA ASN A 39 -7.90 -2.53 -24.42
C ASN A 39 -9.07 -3.49 -24.67
N SER A 40 -9.78 -3.95 -23.65
CA SER A 40 -10.96 -4.81 -23.81
C SER A 40 -12.09 -4.12 -24.57
N LEU A 41 -12.12 -2.78 -24.55
CA LEU A 41 -13.03 -1.96 -25.35
C LEU A 41 -12.52 -1.67 -26.76
N CYS A 42 -11.48 -2.38 -27.23
CA CYS A 42 -10.82 -2.18 -28.54
C CYS A 42 -10.34 -0.74 -28.76
N ARG A 43 -9.88 -0.10 -27.69
CA ARG A 43 -9.34 1.26 -27.74
C ARG A 43 -7.86 1.22 -27.31
N ASP A 44 -6.95 1.33 -28.26
CA ASP A 44 -5.54 1.63 -27.99
C ASP A 44 -5.41 3.09 -27.52
N VAL A 45 -5.69 3.32 -26.24
CA VAL A 45 -5.70 4.66 -25.68
C VAL A 45 -4.42 4.86 -24.87
N GLY A 46 -3.48 5.59 -25.47
CA GLY A 46 -2.41 6.20 -24.68
C GLY A 46 -2.98 7.23 -23.70
N LYS A 47 -2.42 7.32 -22.50
CA LYS A 47 -2.82 8.29 -21.47
C LYS A 47 -1.64 9.17 -21.11
N ARG A 48 -1.84 10.50 -21.04
CA ARG A 48 -0.78 11.39 -20.53
C ARG A 48 -0.41 11.04 -19.11
N ARG A 49 0.86 11.11 -18.79
CA ARG A 49 1.39 10.74 -17.48
C ARG A 49 0.71 11.49 -16.33
N ASN A 50 0.55 12.81 -16.47
CA ASN A 50 -0.13 13.61 -15.44
C ASN A 50 -1.60 13.25 -15.26
N ASP A 51 -2.30 12.91 -16.36
CA ASP A 51 -3.70 12.48 -16.30
C ASP A 51 -3.82 11.10 -15.65
N MET A 52 -2.82 10.24 -15.83
CA MET A 52 -2.76 8.94 -15.14
C MET A 52 -2.55 9.13 -13.64
N VAL A 53 -1.68 10.04 -13.22
CA VAL A 53 -1.50 10.38 -11.78
C VAL A 53 -2.81 10.84 -11.16
N GLN A 54 -3.57 11.72 -11.84
CA GLN A 54 -4.88 12.16 -11.37
C GLN A 54 -5.90 11.01 -11.35
N CYS A 55 -5.87 10.13 -12.34
CA CYS A 55 -6.72 8.94 -12.38
C CYS A 55 -6.47 8.04 -11.15
N VAL A 56 -5.21 7.79 -10.80
CA VAL A 56 -4.85 7.01 -9.61
C VAL A 56 -5.33 7.69 -8.33
N LEU A 57 -5.15 9.00 -8.20
CA LEU A 57 -5.62 9.77 -7.02
C LEU A 57 -7.14 9.73 -6.88
N ASN A 58 -7.87 9.78 -7.99
CA ASN A 58 -9.33 9.77 -7.98
C ASN A 58 -9.92 8.37 -7.68
N GLN A 59 -9.23 7.31 -8.06
CA GLN A 59 -9.67 5.93 -7.85
C GLN A 59 -9.16 5.31 -6.55
N SER A 60 -8.16 5.93 -5.93
CA SER A 60 -7.61 5.48 -4.65
C SER A 60 -8.13 6.34 -3.50
N SER A 61 -7.98 5.82 -2.27
CA SER A 61 -8.23 6.57 -1.03
C SER A 61 -7.07 7.51 -0.65
N PHE A 62 -6.10 7.74 -1.56
CA PHE A 62 -4.93 8.56 -1.25
C PHE A 62 -5.27 10.04 -1.29
N SER A 63 -4.81 10.77 -0.27
CA SER A 63 -4.95 12.23 -0.25
C SER A 63 -4.17 12.88 -1.40
N ASN A 64 -4.73 13.94 -1.99
CA ASN A 64 -4.13 14.68 -3.09
C ASN A 64 -2.99 15.60 -2.59
N THR A 65 -1.92 15.01 -2.04
CA THR A 65 -0.73 15.71 -1.56
C THR A 65 0.40 15.68 -2.59
N LYS A 66 1.33 16.63 -2.48
CA LYS A 66 2.54 16.63 -3.32
C LYS A 66 3.36 15.36 -3.14
N ASP A 67 3.45 14.84 -1.90
CA ASP A 67 4.17 13.63 -1.57
C ASP A 67 3.57 12.39 -2.24
N ASN A 68 2.24 12.21 -2.17
CA ASN A 68 1.56 11.10 -2.83
C ASN A 68 1.69 11.17 -4.35
N LYS A 69 1.65 12.36 -4.96
CA LYS A 69 1.92 12.54 -6.39
C LYS A 69 3.33 12.07 -6.77
N ILE A 70 4.33 12.38 -5.95
CA ILE A 70 5.72 11.93 -6.17
C ILE A 70 5.79 10.40 -6.07
N LYS A 71 5.18 9.79 -5.05
CA LYS A 71 5.15 8.33 -4.86
C LYS A 71 4.47 7.61 -6.03
N ILE A 72 3.33 8.14 -6.52
CA ILE A 72 2.61 7.62 -7.68
C ILE A 72 3.48 7.75 -8.95
N ASN A 73 4.08 8.91 -9.20
CA ASN A 73 4.99 9.10 -10.33
C ASN A 73 6.17 8.14 -10.30
N THR A 74 6.74 7.90 -9.12
CA THR A 74 7.82 6.92 -8.92
C THR A 74 7.34 5.50 -9.25
N ALA A 75 6.14 5.13 -8.83
CA ALA A 75 5.55 3.83 -9.17
C ALA A 75 5.37 3.67 -10.69
N ILE A 76 4.87 4.68 -11.40
CA ILE A 76 4.74 4.70 -12.87
C ILE A 76 6.12 4.57 -13.52
N SER A 77 7.13 5.30 -13.05
CA SER A 77 8.51 5.18 -13.56
C SER A 77 9.07 3.76 -13.37
N ASN A 78 8.78 3.14 -12.23
CA ASN A 78 9.17 1.75 -11.99
C ASN A 78 8.46 0.78 -12.95
N MET A 79 7.18 1.02 -13.29
CA MET A 79 6.46 0.21 -14.29
C MET A 79 7.10 0.32 -15.68
N ILE A 80 7.57 1.51 -16.05
CA ILE A 80 8.30 1.71 -17.32
C ILE A 80 9.63 0.96 -17.29
N MET A 81 10.41 1.07 -16.20
CA MET A 81 11.67 0.33 -16.04
C MET A 81 11.49 -1.19 -16.04
N MET A 82 10.36 -1.70 -15.52
CA MET A 82 10.01 -3.12 -15.57
C MET A 82 9.48 -3.56 -16.95
N GLY A 83 9.31 -2.64 -17.89
CA GLY A 83 8.78 -2.91 -19.20
C GLY A 83 7.26 -3.17 -19.25
N PHE A 84 6.51 -2.83 -18.21
CA PHE A 84 5.04 -2.98 -18.20
C PHE A 84 4.35 -1.84 -18.95
N LEU A 85 4.96 -0.68 -18.95
CA LEU A 85 4.52 0.49 -19.71
C LEU A 85 5.62 0.96 -20.65
N SER A 86 5.21 1.55 -21.76
CA SER A 86 6.05 2.34 -22.65
C SER A 86 5.63 3.79 -22.57
N GLU A 87 6.58 4.71 -22.59
CA GLU A 87 6.33 6.15 -22.59
C GLU A 87 6.91 6.79 -23.84
N ASN A 88 6.08 7.48 -24.61
CA ASN A 88 6.50 8.24 -25.77
C ASN A 88 5.80 9.62 -25.74
N ASN A 89 6.59 10.70 -25.76
CA ASN A 89 6.07 12.08 -25.70
C ASN A 89 5.07 12.30 -24.55
N ASP A 90 5.40 11.84 -23.34
CA ASP A 90 4.56 11.92 -22.14
C ASP A 90 3.25 11.11 -22.21
N ILE A 91 3.10 10.28 -23.23
CA ILE A 91 1.99 9.36 -23.41
C ILE A 91 2.40 7.96 -22.98
N LEU A 92 1.70 7.42 -21.98
CA LEU A 92 1.87 6.06 -21.49
C LEU A 92 1.00 5.09 -22.30
N THR A 93 1.57 3.94 -22.64
CA THR A 93 0.86 2.81 -23.26
C THR A 93 1.24 1.53 -22.56
N ILE A 94 0.33 0.56 -22.51
CA ILE A 94 0.64 -0.76 -21.94
C ILE A 94 1.40 -1.61 -22.93
N THR A 95 2.39 -2.36 -22.45
CA THR A 95 3.13 -3.36 -23.23
C THR A 95 2.49 -4.75 -23.07
N ASP A 96 2.95 -5.72 -23.85
CA ASP A 96 2.50 -7.12 -23.68
C ASP A 96 2.95 -7.70 -22.35
N ALA A 97 4.12 -7.30 -21.85
CA ALA A 97 4.57 -7.66 -20.50
C ALA A 97 3.63 -7.09 -19.40
N GLY A 98 3.13 -5.87 -19.59
CA GLY A 98 2.13 -5.27 -18.70
C GLY A 98 0.80 -6.01 -18.73
N LYS A 99 0.33 -6.43 -19.90
CA LYS A 99 -0.88 -7.25 -20.05
C LYS A 99 -0.73 -8.61 -19.34
N GLN A 100 0.44 -9.26 -19.47
CA GLN A 100 0.73 -10.52 -18.78
C GLN A 100 0.80 -10.34 -17.26
N ALA A 101 1.38 -9.23 -16.78
CA ALA A 101 1.41 -8.89 -15.35
C ALA A 101 0.00 -8.70 -14.79
N TYR A 102 -0.92 -8.12 -15.55
CA TYR A 102 -2.33 -8.01 -15.20
C TYR A 102 -3.01 -9.38 -15.11
N ILE A 103 -2.86 -10.22 -16.14
CA ILE A 103 -3.48 -11.56 -16.20
C ILE A 103 -3.01 -12.44 -15.02
N SER A 104 -1.74 -12.33 -14.63
CA SER A 104 -1.18 -13.10 -13.51
C SER A 104 -1.75 -12.69 -12.14
N GLN A 105 -2.41 -11.55 -12.05
CA GLN A 105 -2.97 -10.95 -10.82
C GLN A 105 -1.98 -10.83 -9.64
N THR A 106 -0.69 -10.98 -9.89
CA THR A 106 0.36 -10.98 -8.85
C THR A 106 0.34 -9.69 -8.04
N PHE A 107 0.14 -8.55 -8.69
CA PHE A 107 0.09 -7.25 -8.01
C PHE A 107 -1.21 -7.05 -7.22
N HIS A 108 -2.34 -7.57 -7.69
CA HIS A 108 -3.61 -7.52 -6.98
C HIS A 108 -3.55 -8.32 -5.68
N LEU A 109 -2.99 -9.54 -5.73
CA LEU A 109 -2.76 -10.38 -4.56
C LEU A 109 -1.78 -9.74 -3.57
N ALA A 110 -0.67 -9.18 -4.08
CA ALA A 110 0.30 -8.47 -3.25
C ALA A 110 -0.33 -7.24 -2.58
N THR A 111 -1.17 -6.48 -3.28
CA THR A 111 -1.89 -5.34 -2.71
C THR A 111 -2.85 -5.78 -1.62
N ALA A 112 -3.66 -6.81 -1.86
CA ALA A 112 -4.58 -7.36 -0.86
C ALA A 112 -3.84 -7.79 0.42
N SER A 113 -2.74 -8.54 0.29
CA SER A 113 -1.94 -8.98 1.44
C SER A 113 -1.31 -7.84 2.23
N LEU A 114 -0.94 -6.73 1.57
CA LEU A 114 -0.43 -5.53 2.25
C LEU A 114 -1.52 -4.81 3.06
N TYR A 115 -2.74 -4.72 2.53
CA TYR A 115 -3.88 -4.16 3.27
C TYR A 115 -4.24 -5.02 4.47
N GLU A 116 -4.31 -6.34 4.32
CA GLU A 116 -4.54 -7.28 5.42
C GLU A 116 -3.45 -7.18 6.50
N ALA A 117 -2.17 -7.09 6.10
CA ALA A 117 -1.08 -6.91 7.03
C ALA A 117 -1.16 -5.58 7.79
N LYS A 118 -1.63 -4.50 7.15
CA LYS A 118 -1.87 -3.21 7.80
C LYS A 118 -2.98 -3.30 8.84
N GLU A 119 -4.11 -3.92 8.49
CA GLU A 119 -5.24 -4.12 9.41
C GLU A 119 -4.86 -5.00 10.60
N THR A 120 -4.19 -6.12 10.34
CA THR A 120 -3.72 -7.04 11.39
C THR A 120 -2.79 -6.33 12.39
N ARG A 121 -1.89 -5.46 11.92
CA ARG A 121 -1.04 -4.65 12.80
C ARG A 121 -1.84 -3.67 13.65
N HIS A 122 -2.88 -3.07 13.10
CA HIS A 122 -3.77 -2.17 13.85
C HIS A 122 -4.52 -2.92 14.94
N LEU A 123 -5.10 -4.07 14.61
CA LEU A 123 -5.80 -4.95 15.56
C LEU A 123 -4.85 -5.46 16.66
N SER A 124 -3.63 -5.85 16.31
CA SER A 124 -2.62 -6.26 17.29
C SER A 124 -2.28 -5.17 18.29
N LYS A 125 -2.17 -3.91 17.85
CA LYS A 125 -1.95 -2.77 18.75
C LYS A 125 -3.11 -2.59 19.73
N ILE A 126 -4.35 -2.68 19.24
CA ILE A 126 -5.56 -2.60 20.08
C ILE A 126 -5.57 -3.75 21.10
N ALA A 127 -5.28 -4.98 20.66
CA ALA A 127 -5.24 -6.15 21.54
C ALA A 127 -4.19 -5.99 22.66
N ILE A 128 -3.01 -5.44 22.37
CA ILE A 128 -1.98 -5.16 23.37
C ILE A 128 -2.49 -4.13 24.40
N VAL A 129 -3.12 -3.04 23.96
CA VAL A 129 -3.67 -2.02 24.84
C VAL A 129 -4.75 -2.62 25.76
N VAL A 130 -5.67 -3.39 25.20
CA VAL A 130 -6.72 -4.08 25.97
C VAL A 130 -6.12 -5.05 26.98
N SER A 131 -5.08 -5.81 26.59
CA SER A 131 -4.39 -6.72 27.50
C SER A 131 -3.73 -5.98 28.68
N ILE A 132 -3.08 -4.84 28.43
CA ILE A 132 -2.46 -4.03 29.48
C ILE A 132 -3.53 -3.52 30.46
N ILE A 133 -4.66 -3.00 29.94
CA ILE A 133 -5.78 -2.53 30.77
C ILE A 133 -6.33 -3.67 31.63
N SER A 134 -6.50 -4.85 31.05
CA SER A 134 -7.00 -6.03 31.78
C SER A 134 -6.08 -6.46 32.92
N VAL A 135 -4.77 -6.44 32.68
CA VAL A 135 -3.76 -6.75 33.73
C VAL A 135 -3.81 -5.71 34.85
N LEU A 136 -3.94 -4.42 34.52
CA LEU A 136 -4.03 -3.35 35.52
C LEU A 136 -5.30 -3.48 36.36
N LEU A 137 -6.45 -3.76 35.75
CA LEU A 137 -7.71 -3.98 36.46
C LEU A 137 -7.62 -5.18 37.41
N THR A 138 -6.99 -6.27 36.98
CA THR A 138 -6.78 -7.46 37.80
C THR A 138 -5.88 -7.15 38.98
N ALA A 139 -4.79 -6.40 38.78
CA ALA A 139 -3.91 -5.99 39.89
C ALA A 139 -4.62 -5.10 40.92
N ILE A 140 -5.42 -4.13 40.46
CA ILE A 140 -6.25 -3.27 41.35
C ILE A 140 -7.25 -4.12 42.13
N SER A 141 -7.93 -5.04 41.49
CA SER A 141 -8.89 -5.96 42.13
C SER A 141 -8.24 -6.81 43.23
N MET A 142 -7.01 -7.31 42.99
CA MET A 142 -6.24 -8.05 43.99
C MET A 142 -5.88 -7.20 45.18
N VAL A 143 -5.45 -5.94 44.96
CA VAL A 143 -5.10 -5.00 46.05
C VAL A 143 -6.35 -4.70 46.89
N ILE A 144 -7.47 -4.39 46.28
CA ILE A 144 -8.73 -4.11 46.95
C ILE A 144 -9.15 -5.32 47.83
N SER A 145 -9.10 -6.53 47.27
CA SER A 145 -9.44 -7.76 47.97
C SER A 145 -8.53 -8.00 49.19
N ALA A 146 -7.23 -7.73 49.06
CA ALA A 146 -6.27 -7.83 50.14
C ALA A 146 -6.56 -6.83 51.26
N VAL A 147 -6.86 -5.56 50.91
CA VAL A 147 -7.21 -4.52 51.88
C VAL A 147 -8.48 -4.87 52.63
N ILE A 148 -9.53 -5.32 51.97
CA ILE A 148 -10.80 -5.74 52.59
C ILE A 148 -10.54 -6.90 53.56
N SER A 149 -9.72 -7.87 53.19
CA SER A 149 -9.38 -9.02 54.02
C SER A 149 -8.59 -8.63 55.30
N LEU A 150 -7.79 -7.58 55.21
CA LEU A 150 -7.03 -7.07 56.35
C LEU A 150 -7.87 -6.19 57.31
N CYS A 151 -8.81 -5.41 56.77
CA CYS A 151 -9.64 -4.50 57.57
C CYS A 151 -10.89 -5.20 58.17
N GLY A 152 -11.23 -6.38 57.72
CA GLY A 152 -12.39 -7.17 58.15
C GLY A 152 -12.10 -8.15 59.29
N LYS A 153 -10.88 -8.08 59.89
CA LYS A 153 -10.51 -8.78 61.11
C LYS A 153 -10.47 -7.79 62.29
#